data_26c369f083e064da45980b07b61b9806
#
_entry.id   26c369f083e064da45980b07b61b9806
#
_cell.length_a   1.000
_cell.length_b   1.000
_cell.length_c   1.000
_cell.angle_alpha   90.00
_cell.angle_beta   90.00
_cell.angle_gamma   90.00
#
_symmetry.space_group_name_H-M   'P 1'
#
loop_
_entity.id
_entity.type
_entity.pdbx_description
1 polymer ?
#
loop_
_entity_poly.entity_id
_entity_poly.type
_entity_poly.pdbx_seq_one_letter_code
_entity_poly.pdbx_strand_id
1 'polypeptide(L)'
;MNPVRKKALLLSAYDARSHQQWYQMLTDGIKDYEWTVVTLPAHHFFWRARSNGLSFALEHKKQLVAGYDVLVATSMLDLATLRGLVPELATVPALVYFHENQFDYPLRSEELKQRIVNAQFTSIVTALCANRVLFNSDYNRHSFISGAQKFIKQMPDGLSPAIPGDIESKSAVVPVPIKDISVNTEDKAGNTIDLVWAHRWEYDKQPEIFFDALEKLYDMPEFVASGLNVQLHVMGQSFREVPDCFQQAQHNRRHNVKTWGYQSRGDYYRILANSDFVISTALHDFQGLGMIEAIHLGCTPVAPNRVAYPEYIPQQLLYDVSQPQQESTALANKLCHLLCSDEIWSQQTASSGLDVSGYLENQLIARYQAEINAL
;
A
#
# COMPACT_ATOMS: atom_id res chain seq x y z
N MET A 1 -41.21 10.64 -4.97
CA MET A 1 -40.70 9.94 -3.79
C MET A 1 -39.21 9.75 -4.04
N ASN A 2 -38.35 10.26 -3.18
CA ASN A 2 -36.93 9.89 -3.27
C ASN A 2 -36.83 8.38 -3.05
N PRO A 3 -36.08 7.62 -3.87
CA PRO A 3 -35.88 6.21 -3.64
C PRO A 3 -35.29 6.01 -2.24
N VAL A 4 -35.82 5.03 -1.51
CA VAL A 4 -35.26 4.64 -0.20
C VAL A 4 -33.83 4.17 -0.46
N ARG A 5 -32.83 4.85 0.11
CA ARG A 5 -31.43 4.44 -0.02
C ARG A 5 -31.21 3.10 0.68
N LYS A 6 -30.47 2.22 0.05
CA LYS A 6 -29.97 1.00 0.70
C LYS A 6 -29.05 1.34 1.87
N LYS A 7 -28.97 0.48 2.87
CA LYS A 7 -28.11 0.67 4.04
C LYS A 7 -26.86 -0.20 3.92
N ALA A 8 -25.68 0.43 4.06
CA ALA A 8 -24.42 -0.26 4.05
C ALA A 8 -23.72 -0.14 5.41
N LEU A 9 -23.23 -1.27 5.93
CA LEU A 9 -22.37 -1.33 7.10
C LEU A 9 -20.92 -1.48 6.65
N LEU A 10 -20.03 -0.56 7.08
CA LEU A 10 -18.60 -0.66 6.85
C LEU A 10 -17.87 -0.93 8.18
N LEU A 11 -17.06 -2.00 8.21
CA LEU A 11 -16.31 -2.41 9.39
C LEU A 11 -14.80 -2.37 9.10
N SER A 12 -14.08 -1.51 9.83
CA SER A 12 -12.61 -1.48 9.81
C SER A 12 -12.06 -2.01 11.13
N ALA A 13 -11.54 -3.25 11.11
CA ALA A 13 -11.03 -3.91 12.30
C ALA A 13 -9.66 -3.38 12.77
N TYR A 14 -8.97 -2.60 11.94
CA TYR A 14 -7.70 -1.95 12.24
C TYR A 14 -7.63 -0.61 11.51
N ASP A 15 -8.00 0.46 12.20
CA ASP A 15 -8.28 1.75 11.59
C ASP A 15 -7.02 2.57 11.30
N ALA A 16 -6.14 2.03 10.43
CA ALA A 16 -4.95 2.73 9.95
C ALA A 16 -5.33 3.90 9.00
N ARG A 17 -4.46 4.89 8.86
CA ARG A 17 -4.70 6.07 8.02
C ARG A 17 -5.08 5.73 6.57
N SER A 18 -4.44 4.75 5.97
CA SER A 18 -4.76 4.28 4.61
C SER A 18 -6.17 3.70 4.52
N HIS A 19 -6.61 2.95 5.56
CA HIS A 19 -7.97 2.44 5.65
C HIS A 19 -8.99 3.57 5.80
N GLN A 20 -8.68 4.58 6.65
CA GLN A 20 -9.53 5.76 6.83
C GLN A 20 -9.75 6.51 5.52
N GLN A 21 -8.67 6.76 4.77
CA GLN A 21 -8.75 7.43 3.48
C GLN A 21 -9.60 6.63 2.47
N TRP A 22 -9.38 5.32 2.41
CA TRP A 22 -10.12 4.44 1.53
C TRP A 22 -11.62 4.47 1.81
N TYR A 23 -12.04 4.21 3.06
CA TYR A 23 -13.48 4.17 3.32
C TYR A 23 -14.14 5.57 3.28
N GLN A 24 -13.41 6.64 3.58
CA GLN A 24 -13.91 8.00 3.39
C GLN A 24 -14.22 8.27 1.91
N MET A 25 -13.30 7.89 1.00
CA MET A 25 -13.54 8.01 -0.43
C MET A 25 -14.77 7.19 -0.87
N LEU A 26 -14.92 5.96 -0.36
CA LEU A 26 -16.10 5.13 -0.66
C LEU A 26 -17.40 5.78 -0.18
N THR A 27 -17.45 6.20 1.09
CA THR A 27 -18.67 6.78 1.68
C THR A 27 -19.00 8.15 1.10
N ASP A 28 -17.98 8.91 0.67
CA ASP A 28 -18.14 10.19 -0.01
C ASP A 28 -18.50 10.02 -1.49
N GLY A 29 -18.00 9.00 -2.16
CA GLY A 29 -18.22 8.78 -3.58
C GLY A 29 -19.51 8.01 -3.89
N ILE A 30 -19.87 6.99 -3.09
CA ILE A 30 -21.03 6.11 -3.34
C ILE A 30 -22.24 6.61 -2.54
N LYS A 31 -23.06 7.42 -3.17
CA LYS A 31 -24.22 8.08 -2.52
C LYS A 31 -25.52 7.27 -2.55
N ASP A 32 -25.55 6.12 -3.23
CA ASP A 32 -26.72 5.25 -3.32
C ASP A 32 -27.00 4.52 -1.99
N TYR A 33 -26.01 4.52 -1.10
CA TYR A 33 -26.11 3.88 0.21
C TYR A 33 -26.10 4.92 1.35
N GLU A 34 -26.84 4.60 2.41
CA GLU A 34 -26.70 5.20 3.73
C GLU A 34 -25.64 4.40 4.50
N TRP A 35 -24.47 4.99 4.72
CA TRP A 35 -23.32 4.34 5.31
C TRP A 35 -23.31 4.42 6.84
N THR A 36 -23.17 3.29 7.51
CA THR A 36 -22.75 3.21 8.91
C THR A 36 -21.32 2.70 8.96
N VAL A 37 -20.40 3.51 9.48
CA VAL A 37 -18.98 3.13 9.61
C VAL A 37 -18.68 2.85 11.07
N VAL A 38 -18.15 1.65 11.36
CA VAL A 38 -17.71 1.26 12.70
C VAL A 38 -16.27 0.77 12.62
N THR A 39 -15.41 1.33 13.47
CA THR A 39 -13.97 1.09 13.41
C THR A 39 -13.40 0.69 14.76
N LEU A 40 -12.29 -0.04 14.76
CA LEU A 40 -11.50 -0.36 15.94
C LEU A 40 -10.09 0.23 15.81
N PRO A 41 -9.50 0.78 16.90
CA PRO A 41 -8.22 1.46 16.84
C PRO A 41 -7.07 0.60 16.29
N ALA A 42 -6.16 1.24 15.54
CA ALA A 42 -5.01 0.60 14.91
C ALA A 42 -3.83 0.42 15.88
N HIS A 43 -3.99 -0.45 16.87
CA HIS A 43 -2.93 -0.81 17.82
C HIS A 43 -3.05 -2.28 18.25
N HIS A 44 -1.96 -2.84 18.81
CA HIS A 44 -1.88 -4.23 19.29
C HIS A 44 -2.30 -5.25 18.22
N PHE A 45 -1.65 -5.22 17.05
CA PHE A 45 -2.01 -5.98 15.86
C PHE A 45 -2.43 -7.43 16.14
N PHE A 46 -1.58 -8.24 16.78
CA PHE A 46 -1.88 -9.66 17.01
C PHE A 46 -3.07 -9.90 17.95
N TRP A 47 -3.26 -9.02 18.94
CA TRP A 47 -4.44 -9.08 19.78
C TRP A 47 -5.69 -8.67 19.00
N ARG A 48 -5.59 -7.57 18.25
CA ARG A 48 -6.69 -7.06 17.42
C ARG A 48 -7.13 -8.07 16.38
N ALA A 49 -6.21 -8.72 15.67
CA ALA A 49 -6.50 -9.77 14.71
C ALA A 49 -7.30 -10.94 15.30
N ARG A 50 -7.11 -11.24 16.60
CA ARG A 50 -7.81 -12.33 17.28
C ARG A 50 -9.14 -11.93 17.92
N SER A 51 -9.25 -10.69 18.42
CA SER A 51 -10.37 -10.27 19.26
C SER A 51 -11.41 -9.40 18.55
N ASN A 52 -11.17 -8.97 17.31
CA ASN A 52 -11.98 -7.93 16.67
C ASN A 52 -13.45 -8.34 16.47
N GLY A 53 -13.74 -9.56 16.05
CA GLY A 53 -15.13 -10.05 15.91
C GLY A 53 -15.88 -9.98 17.24
N LEU A 54 -15.23 -10.35 18.36
CA LEU A 54 -15.80 -10.25 19.70
C LEU A 54 -15.98 -8.79 20.12
N SER A 55 -14.97 -7.93 19.90
CA SER A 55 -15.03 -6.50 20.27
C SER A 55 -16.20 -5.82 19.54
N PHE A 56 -16.34 -6.03 18.23
CA PHE A 56 -17.48 -5.50 17.48
C PHE A 56 -18.82 -5.99 18.05
N ALA A 57 -18.96 -7.30 18.28
CA ALA A 57 -20.20 -7.89 18.75
C ALA A 57 -20.64 -7.36 20.12
N LEU A 58 -19.70 -7.12 21.04
CA LEU A 58 -20.01 -6.68 22.41
C LEU A 58 -20.14 -5.17 22.52
N GLU A 59 -19.24 -4.41 21.89
CA GLU A 59 -19.15 -2.97 22.09
C GLU A 59 -20.06 -2.18 21.13
N HIS A 60 -20.38 -2.75 19.95
CA HIS A 60 -21.12 -2.07 18.87
C HIS A 60 -22.43 -2.76 18.47
N LYS A 61 -22.93 -3.70 19.26
CA LYS A 61 -24.11 -4.52 18.92
C LYS A 61 -25.30 -3.70 18.41
N LYS A 62 -25.60 -2.57 19.07
CA LYS A 62 -26.73 -1.71 18.68
C LYS A 62 -26.61 -1.20 17.24
N GLN A 63 -25.40 -0.85 16.82
CA GLN A 63 -25.13 -0.40 15.45
C GLN A 63 -25.20 -1.57 14.46
N LEU A 64 -24.65 -2.74 14.85
CA LEU A 64 -24.58 -3.91 13.98
C LEU A 64 -25.95 -4.52 13.63
N VAL A 65 -26.96 -4.36 14.47
CA VAL A 65 -28.31 -4.91 14.28
C VAL A 65 -29.31 -3.92 13.68
N ALA A 66 -28.85 -2.78 13.15
CA ALA A 66 -29.73 -1.73 12.61
C ALA A 66 -30.38 -2.07 11.26
N GLY A 67 -30.11 -3.26 10.71
CA GLY A 67 -30.63 -3.75 9.43
C GLY A 67 -29.87 -3.15 8.25
N TYR A 68 -29.12 -3.98 7.52
CA TYR A 68 -28.27 -3.59 6.40
C TYR A 68 -28.54 -4.45 5.18
N ASP A 69 -28.41 -3.83 4.00
CA ASP A 69 -28.51 -4.51 2.71
C ASP A 69 -27.16 -5.10 2.29
N VAL A 70 -26.05 -4.53 2.77
CA VAL A 70 -24.68 -4.95 2.45
C VAL A 70 -23.72 -4.66 3.60
N LEU A 71 -22.72 -5.55 3.76
CA LEU A 71 -21.58 -5.40 4.66
C LEU A 71 -20.30 -5.24 3.83
N VAL A 72 -19.53 -4.19 4.09
CA VAL A 72 -18.19 -4.00 3.56
C VAL A 72 -17.19 -4.08 4.73
N ALA A 73 -16.16 -4.88 4.61
CA ALA A 73 -15.21 -5.08 5.70
C ALA A 73 -13.75 -5.09 5.22
N THR A 74 -12.84 -4.65 6.08
CA THR A 74 -11.40 -4.83 5.85
C THR A 74 -10.98 -6.27 6.21
N SER A 75 -9.93 -6.77 5.56
CA SER A 75 -9.48 -8.16 5.61
C SER A 75 -9.11 -8.70 7.00
N MET A 76 -8.79 -7.81 7.96
CA MET A 76 -8.48 -8.21 9.34
C MET A 76 -9.71 -8.63 10.14
N LEU A 77 -10.93 -8.30 9.70
CA LEU A 77 -12.16 -8.68 10.40
C LEU A 77 -12.26 -10.21 10.49
N ASP A 78 -12.50 -10.74 11.69
CA ASP A 78 -12.97 -12.13 11.87
C ASP A 78 -14.48 -12.18 11.61
N LEU A 79 -14.83 -12.29 10.33
CA LEU A 79 -16.22 -12.25 9.87
C LEU A 79 -17.03 -13.46 10.34
N ALA A 80 -16.40 -14.62 10.47
CA ALA A 80 -17.05 -15.83 10.96
C ALA A 80 -17.47 -15.69 12.43
N THR A 81 -16.55 -15.26 13.29
CA THR A 81 -16.84 -15.00 14.70
C THR A 81 -17.91 -13.91 14.85
N LEU A 82 -17.80 -12.82 14.08
CA LEU A 82 -18.80 -11.75 14.12
C LEU A 82 -20.19 -12.25 13.76
N ARG A 83 -20.34 -12.99 12.66
CA ARG A 83 -21.63 -13.57 12.23
C ARG A 83 -22.20 -14.57 13.23
N GLY A 84 -21.33 -15.34 13.88
CA GLY A 84 -21.75 -16.26 14.95
C GLY A 84 -22.28 -15.55 16.19
N LEU A 85 -21.75 -14.38 16.54
CA LEU A 85 -22.15 -13.59 17.71
C LEU A 85 -23.27 -12.57 17.41
N VAL A 86 -23.46 -12.21 16.14
CA VAL A 86 -24.47 -11.27 15.65
C VAL A 86 -25.23 -11.94 14.49
N PRO A 87 -26.19 -12.84 14.80
CA PRO A 87 -26.90 -13.62 13.79
C PRO A 87 -27.62 -12.77 12.73
N GLU A 88 -27.98 -11.53 13.07
CA GLU A 88 -28.60 -10.56 12.16
C GLU A 88 -27.70 -10.23 10.94
N LEU A 89 -26.37 -10.43 11.07
CA LEU A 89 -25.42 -10.26 9.98
C LEU A 89 -25.16 -11.55 9.17
N ALA A 90 -25.71 -12.69 9.59
CA ALA A 90 -25.40 -13.98 8.97
C ALA A 90 -25.78 -14.05 7.48
N THR A 91 -26.91 -13.44 7.11
CA THR A 91 -27.43 -13.43 5.74
C THR A 91 -27.16 -12.16 4.97
N VAL A 92 -26.56 -11.13 5.60
CA VAL A 92 -26.20 -9.89 4.91
C VAL A 92 -25.06 -10.17 3.93
N PRO A 93 -25.22 -9.88 2.62
CA PRO A 93 -24.14 -10.03 1.65
C PRO A 93 -22.91 -9.24 2.07
N ALA A 94 -21.71 -9.85 1.96
CA ALA A 94 -20.48 -9.23 2.43
C ALA A 94 -19.41 -9.13 1.34
N LEU A 95 -18.82 -7.96 1.22
CA LEU A 95 -17.60 -7.68 0.49
C LEU A 95 -16.46 -7.51 1.49
N VAL A 96 -15.35 -8.25 1.29
CA VAL A 96 -14.13 -8.10 2.09
C VAL A 96 -13.03 -7.52 1.23
N TYR A 97 -12.41 -6.44 1.71
CA TYR A 97 -11.34 -5.73 1.03
C TYR A 97 -9.99 -5.99 1.69
N PHE A 98 -9.04 -6.47 0.92
CA PHE A 98 -7.67 -6.76 1.33
C PHE A 98 -6.74 -5.59 0.97
N HIS A 99 -6.47 -4.70 1.94
CA HIS A 99 -5.39 -3.72 1.84
C HIS A 99 -4.02 -4.38 1.87
N GLU A 100 -3.92 -5.47 2.61
CA GLU A 100 -2.74 -6.29 2.83
C GLU A 100 -3.15 -7.73 3.09
N ASN A 101 -2.22 -8.66 2.97
CA ASN A 101 -2.41 -10.04 3.40
C ASN A 101 -1.27 -10.49 4.34
N GLN A 102 -1.51 -11.54 5.10
CA GLN A 102 -0.59 -11.99 6.13
C GLN A 102 0.33 -13.13 5.67
N PHE A 103 0.33 -13.48 4.37
CA PHE A 103 1.15 -14.55 3.81
C PHE A 103 2.50 -14.07 3.31
N ASP A 104 2.60 -12.80 2.93
CA ASP A 104 3.79 -12.24 2.30
C ASP A 104 4.44 -11.11 3.10
N TYR A 105 4.07 -10.96 4.38
CA TYR A 105 4.69 -9.98 5.26
C TYR A 105 6.10 -10.47 5.69
N PRO A 106 7.17 -9.66 5.54
CA PRO A 106 8.52 -10.05 5.92
C PRO A 106 8.66 -10.13 7.45
N LEU A 107 8.65 -11.34 7.99
CA LEU A 107 8.77 -11.60 9.43
C LEU A 107 10.22 -11.83 9.83
N ARG A 108 10.69 -11.09 10.85
CA ARG A 108 12.09 -11.12 11.32
C ARG A 108 12.41 -12.27 12.28
N SER A 109 11.42 -12.91 12.90
CA SER A 109 11.66 -13.94 13.92
C SER A 109 10.71 -15.12 13.80
N GLU A 110 11.14 -16.30 14.27
CA GLU A 110 10.30 -17.49 14.34
C GLU A 110 9.09 -17.30 15.28
N GLU A 111 9.24 -16.51 16.35
CA GLU A 111 8.11 -16.17 17.23
C GLU A 111 7.02 -15.43 16.47
N LEU A 112 7.38 -14.44 15.65
CA LEU A 112 6.43 -13.71 14.81
C LEU A 112 5.79 -14.63 13.77
N LYS A 113 6.53 -15.56 13.18
CA LYS A 113 5.97 -16.57 12.25
C LYS A 113 4.93 -17.46 12.92
N GLN A 114 5.14 -17.87 14.15
CA GLN A 114 4.14 -18.64 14.89
C GLN A 114 2.90 -17.82 15.23
N ARG A 115 3.07 -16.55 15.58
CA ARG A 115 1.96 -15.66 15.93
C ARG A 115 1.09 -15.28 14.73
N ILE A 116 1.67 -15.17 13.53
CA ILE A 116 0.96 -14.77 12.32
C ILE A 116 0.00 -15.87 11.80
N VAL A 117 0.23 -17.15 12.14
CA VAL A 117 -0.57 -18.30 11.70
C VAL A 117 -2.07 -18.09 11.98
N ASN A 118 -2.42 -17.55 13.14
CA ASN A 118 -3.81 -17.25 13.48
C ASN A 118 -4.43 -16.19 12.55
N ALA A 119 -3.67 -15.15 12.22
CA ALA A 119 -4.14 -14.09 11.33
C ALA A 119 -4.26 -14.60 9.88
N GLN A 120 -3.34 -15.47 9.43
CA GLN A 120 -3.41 -16.15 8.14
C GLN A 120 -4.67 -17.00 8.05
N PHE A 121 -4.94 -17.83 9.06
CA PHE A 121 -6.12 -18.68 9.11
C PHE A 121 -7.41 -17.86 9.14
N THR A 122 -7.48 -16.84 9.99
CA THR A 122 -8.62 -15.90 10.05
C THR A 122 -8.89 -15.25 8.69
N SER A 123 -7.82 -14.86 7.96
CA SER A 123 -7.95 -14.25 6.63
C SER A 123 -8.57 -15.21 5.60
N ILE A 124 -8.19 -16.50 5.63
CA ILE A 124 -8.81 -17.55 4.77
C ILE A 124 -10.29 -17.69 5.12
N VAL A 125 -10.62 -17.85 6.41
CA VAL A 125 -12.00 -18.04 6.87
C VAL A 125 -12.85 -16.81 6.52
N THR A 126 -12.34 -15.62 6.73
CA THR A 126 -13.03 -14.38 6.38
C THR A 126 -13.29 -14.27 4.89
N ALA A 127 -12.29 -14.61 4.05
CA ALA A 127 -12.45 -14.64 2.60
C ALA A 127 -13.50 -15.68 2.17
N LEU A 128 -13.54 -16.87 2.81
CA LEU A 128 -14.58 -17.88 2.54
C LEU A 128 -15.98 -17.39 2.92
N CYS A 129 -16.12 -16.69 4.03
CA CYS A 129 -17.39 -16.14 4.52
C CYS A 129 -17.93 -14.98 3.67
N ALA A 130 -17.08 -14.32 2.88
CA ALA A 130 -17.48 -13.20 2.02
C ALA A 130 -18.15 -13.69 0.73
N ASN A 131 -19.08 -12.90 0.19
CA ASN A 131 -19.66 -13.10 -1.13
C ASN A 131 -18.73 -12.60 -2.24
N ARG A 132 -18.00 -11.52 -1.95
CA ARG A 132 -17.01 -10.91 -2.84
C ARG A 132 -15.74 -10.57 -2.08
N VAL A 133 -14.58 -10.79 -2.69
CA VAL A 133 -13.26 -10.47 -2.13
C VAL A 133 -12.55 -9.52 -3.09
N LEU A 134 -12.10 -8.38 -2.58
CA LEU A 134 -11.33 -7.42 -3.37
C LEU A 134 -9.93 -7.27 -2.82
N PHE A 135 -8.97 -7.13 -3.72
CA PHE A 135 -7.56 -6.86 -3.43
C PHE A 135 -7.15 -5.54 -4.07
N ASN A 136 -6.18 -4.86 -3.47
CA ASN A 136 -5.68 -3.59 -3.98
C ASN A 136 -4.70 -3.71 -5.16
N SER A 137 -4.15 -4.92 -5.41
CA SER A 137 -3.25 -5.21 -6.53
C SER A 137 -3.32 -6.68 -6.93
N ASP A 138 -2.85 -7.01 -8.14
CA ASP A 138 -2.69 -8.41 -8.57
C ASP A 138 -1.65 -9.13 -7.72
N TYR A 139 -0.58 -8.46 -7.33
CA TYR A 139 0.42 -8.99 -6.41
C TYR A 139 -0.21 -9.39 -5.07
N ASN A 140 -1.03 -8.54 -4.45
CA ASN A 140 -1.72 -8.85 -3.20
C ASN A 140 -2.64 -10.07 -3.36
N ARG A 141 -3.43 -10.11 -4.43
CA ARG A 141 -4.31 -11.23 -4.76
C ARG A 141 -3.50 -12.52 -4.97
N HIS A 142 -2.47 -12.49 -5.79
CA HIS A 142 -1.65 -13.66 -6.13
C HIS A 142 -0.88 -14.18 -4.91
N SER A 143 -0.26 -13.30 -4.13
CA SER A 143 0.46 -13.69 -2.91
C SER A 143 -0.47 -14.28 -1.85
N PHE A 144 -1.71 -13.75 -1.72
CA PHE A 144 -2.72 -14.34 -0.85
C PHE A 144 -3.11 -15.76 -1.29
N ILE A 145 -3.48 -15.95 -2.56
CA ILE A 145 -3.94 -17.25 -3.07
C ILE A 145 -2.82 -18.30 -2.99
N SER A 146 -1.61 -17.95 -3.42
CA SER A 146 -0.47 -18.87 -3.36
C SER A 146 -0.03 -19.16 -1.92
N GLY A 147 -0.09 -18.15 -1.05
CA GLY A 147 0.19 -18.29 0.38
C GLY A 147 -0.83 -19.20 1.08
N ALA A 148 -2.13 -18.99 0.83
CA ALA A 148 -3.19 -19.85 1.33
C ALA A 148 -3.04 -21.30 0.86
N GLN A 149 -2.66 -21.51 -0.41
CA GLN A 149 -2.42 -22.85 -0.94
C GLN A 149 -1.25 -23.55 -0.22
N LYS A 150 -0.14 -22.84 0.03
CA LYS A 150 1.01 -23.39 0.78
C LYS A 150 0.61 -23.68 2.24
N PHE A 151 -0.11 -22.75 2.86
CA PHE A 151 -0.57 -22.87 4.24
C PHE A 151 -1.45 -24.10 4.45
N ILE A 152 -2.47 -24.31 3.60
CA ILE A 152 -3.39 -25.44 3.66
C ILE A 152 -2.66 -26.77 3.51
N LYS A 153 -1.66 -26.85 2.61
CA LYS A 153 -0.83 -28.05 2.43
C LYS A 153 0.01 -28.42 3.67
N GLN A 154 0.30 -27.47 4.55
CA GLN A 154 1.08 -27.68 5.77
C GLN A 154 0.21 -28.01 6.99
N MET A 155 -1.11 -27.93 6.86
CA MET A 155 -2.01 -28.22 7.99
C MET A 155 -2.07 -29.72 8.29
N PRO A 156 -1.95 -30.11 9.59
CA PRO A 156 -1.92 -31.53 9.97
C PRO A 156 -3.19 -32.30 9.61
N ASP A 157 -4.34 -31.66 9.71
CA ASP A 157 -5.67 -32.28 9.55
C ASP A 157 -6.24 -32.17 8.13
N GLY A 158 -5.48 -31.61 7.20
CA GLY A 158 -5.86 -31.50 5.79
C GLY A 158 -7.19 -30.76 5.54
N LEU A 159 -7.09 -29.50 5.12
CA LEU A 159 -8.25 -28.77 4.59
C LEU A 159 -8.41 -29.07 3.09
N SER A 160 -9.62 -28.82 2.58
CA SER A 160 -9.87 -29.00 1.15
C SER A 160 -8.90 -28.17 0.29
N PRO A 161 -8.20 -28.79 -0.67
CA PRO A 161 -7.33 -28.09 -1.60
C PRO A 161 -8.08 -27.16 -2.56
N ALA A 162 -9.41 -27.23 -2.61
CA ALA A 162 -10.25 -26.35 -3.42
C ALA A 162 -10.38 -24.93 -2.84
N ILE A 163 -10.15 -24.74 -1.54
CA ILE A 163 -10.36 -23.46 -0.84
C ILE A 163 -9.71 -22.25 -1.55
N PRO A 164 -8.43 -22.28 -1.97
CA PRO A 164 -7.85 -21.14 -2.68
C PRO A 164 -8.56 -20.83 -3.99
N GLY A 165 -8.96 -21.84 -4.75
CA GLY A 165 -9.73 -21.68 -5.99
C GLY A 165 -11.14 -21.10 -5.75
N ASP A 166 -11.81 -21.52 -4.67
CA ASP A 166 -13.11 -20.98 -4.29
C ASP A 166 -13.01 -19.48 -3.94
N ILE A 167 -11.95 -19.07 -3.24
CA ILE A 167 -11.70 -17.66 -2.93
C ILE A 167 -11.35 -16.90 -4.21
N GLU A 168 -10.48 -17.45 -5.06
CA GLU A 168 -10.06 -16.84 -6.30
C GLU A 168 -11.23 -16.56 -7.24
N SER A 169 -12.19 -17.50 -7.37
CA SER A 169 -13.35 -17.39 -8.24
C SER A 169 -14.27 -16.21 -7.94
N LYS A 170 -14.30 -15.76 -6.68
CA LYS A 170 -15.10 -14.61 -6.22
C LYS A 170 -14.25 -13.38 -5.89
N SER A 171 -12.98 -13.37 -6.32
CA SER A 171 -12.07 -12.25 -6.09
C SER A 171 -11.89 -11.37 -7.33
N ALA A 172 -11.60 -10.09 -7.10
CA ALA A 172 -11.17 -9.15 -8.12
C ALA A 172 -10.12 -8.17 -7.56
N VAL A 173 -9.47 -7.45 -8.47
CA VAL A 173 -8.55 -6.37 -8.10
C VAL A 173 -9.21 -5.03 -8.35
N VAL A 174 -9.35 -4.24 -7.29
CA VAL A 174 -9.78 -2.84 -7.34
C VAL A 174 -8.83 -2.05 -6.46
N PRO A 175 -7.90 -1.26 -7.01
CA PRO A 175 -6.91 -0.53 -6.24
C PRO A 175 -7.52 0.44 -5.23
N VAL A 176 -6.77 0.78 -4.17
CA VAL A 176 -7.10 1.92 -3.30
C VAL A 176 -6.98 3.19 -4.14
N PRO A 177 -8.01 4.04 -4.18
CA PRO A 177 -7.95 5.27 -4.94
C PRO A 177 -6.94 6.27 -4.40
N ILE A 178 -6.34 7.05 -5.29
CA ILE A 178 -5.64 8.29 -4.95
C ILE A 178 -6.51 9.50 -5.31
N LYS A 179 -6.26 10.63 -4.64
CA LYS A 179 -6.95 11.88 -4.94
C LYS A 179 -6.37 12.51 -6.21
N ASP A 180 -7.24 13.09 -7.01
CA ASP A 180 -6.83 13.97 -8.09
C ASP A 180 -6.43 15.34 -7.49
N ILE A 181 -5.13 15.58 -7.45
CA ILE A 181 -4.53 16.75 -6.80
C ILE A 181 -3.67 17.47 -7.82
N SER A 182 -3.97 18.73 -8.06
CA SER A 182 -3.10 19.63 -8.79
C SER A 182 -2.38 20.55 -7.80
N VAL A 183 -1.07 20.69 -7.98
CA VAL A 183 -0.20 21.57 -7.20
C VAL A 183 0.55 22.47 -8.17
N ASN A 184 0.67 23.75 -7.84
CA ASN A 184 1.52 24.64 -8.61
C ASN A 184 2.98 24.20 -8.49
N THR A 185 3.63 24.00 -9.62
CA THR A 185 5.06 23.71 -9.70
C THR A 185 5.86 25.00 -9.79
N GLU A 186 7.04 25.00 -9.19
CA GLU A 186 7.99 26.11 -9.26
C GLU A 186 9.01 25.82 -10.39
N ASP A 187 9.43 26.86 -11.11
CA ASP A 187 10.50 26.70 -12.10
C ASP A 187 11.80 26.35 -11.40
N LYS A 188 12.44 25.26 -11.82
CA LYS A 188 13.73 24.83 -11.31
C LYS A 188 14.85 25.48 -12.10
N ALA A 189 15.84 26.02 -11.41
CA ALA A 189 17.03 26.56 -12.03
C ALA A 189 18.24 25.62 -11.79
N GLY A 190 19.01 25.33 -12.87
CA GLY A 190 20.33 24.74 -12.77
C GLY A 190 20.40 23.22 -12.79
N ASN A 191 21.59 22.69 -12.40
CA ASN A 191 21.94 21.26 -12.42
C ASN A 191 21.51 20.52 -11.14
N THR A 192 20.40 20.89 -10.53
CA THR A 192 19.93 20.30 -9.27
C THR A 192 18.80 19.32 -9.52
N ILE A 193 18.92 18.13 -8.95
CA ILE A 193 17.95 17.03 -9.03
C ILE A 193 17.38 16.79 -7.64
N ASP A 194 16.06 16.87 -7.52
CA ASP A 194 15.35 16.55 -6.29
C ASP A 194 14.94 15.08 -6.27
N LEU A 195 15.55 14.30 -5.37
CA LEU A 195 15.21 12.89 -5.13
C LEU A 195 14.34 12.76 -3.87
N VAL A 196 13.22 12.08 -3.99
CA VAL A 196 12.33 11.79 -2.86
C VAL A 196 12.39 10.33 -2.48
N TRP A 197 12.56 10.06 -1.19
CA TRP A 197 12.29 8.78 -0.55
C TRP A 197 11.16 9.00 0.47
N ALA A 198 9.96 8.46 0.19
CA ALA A 198 8.74 8.78 0.94
C ALA A 198 8.07 7.52 1.50
N HIS A 199 8.62 6.97 2.59
CA HIS A 199 8.13 5.77 3.26
C HIS A 199 8.07 5.95 4.77
N ARG A 200 7.32 5.08 5.46
CA ARG A 200 7.45 4.92 6.91
C ARG A 200 8.89 4.51 7.23
N TRP A 201 9.42 5.05 8.31
CA TRP A 201 10.80 4.74 8.72
C TRP A 201 10.85 3.40 9.45
N GLU A 202 10.68 2.34 8.67
CA GLU A 202 10.64 0.95 9.12
C GLU A 202 11.56 0.08 8.25
N TYR A 203 11.97 -1.05 8.79
CA TYR A 203 12.94 -1.95 8.17
C TYR A 203 12.45 -2.54 6.83
N ASP A 204 11.14 -2.76 6.70
CA ASP A 204 10.56 -3.33 5.48
C ASP A 204 10.62 -2.38 4.29
N LYS A 205 10.99 -1.11 4.52
CA LYS A 205 11.24 -0.12 3.48
C LYS A 205 12.72 -0.03 3.08
N GLN A 206 13.59 -0.79 3.74
CA GLN A 206 15.04 -0.91 3.47
C GLN A 206 15.74 0.45 3.25
N PRO A 207 15.67 1.39 4.20
CA PRO A 207 16.34 2.68 4.06
C PRO A 207 17.87 2.54 3.92
N GLU A 208 18.46 1.46 4.45
CA GLU A 208 19.89 1.15 4.32
C GLU A 208 20.30 1.00 2.86
N ILE A 209 19.46 0.33 2.04
CA ILE A 209 19.71 0.15 0.60
C ILE A 209 19.69 1.50 -0.12
N PHE A 210 18.76 2.39 0.26
CA PHE A 210 18.67 3.72 -0.32
C PHE A 210 19.91 4.55 -0.06
N PHE A 211 20.32 4.67 1.22
CA PHE A 211 21.48 5.48 1.58
C PHE A 211 22.80 4.88 1.05
N ASP A 212 22.98 3.57 1.08
CA ASP A 212 24.16 2.91 0.50
C ASP A 212 24.22 3.08 -1.03
N ALA A 213 23.08 3.08 -1.71
CA ALA A 213 23.03 3.35 -3.15
C ALA A 213 23.44 4.79 -3.48
N LEU A 214 23.05 5.77 -2.66
CA LEU A 214 23.48 7.16 -2.84
C LEU A 214 24.99 7.33 -2.65
N GLU A 215 25.59 6.70 -1.62
CA GLU A 215 27.03 6.73 -1.44
C GLU A 215 27.78 6.19 -2.66
N LYS A 216 27.31 5.04 -3.18
CA LYS A 216 27.88 4.45 -4.41
C LYS A 216 27.71 5.36 -5.62
N LEU A 217 26.52 5.97 -5.77
CA LEU A 217 26.24 6.90 -6.86
C LEU A 217 27.22 8.09 -6.87
N TYR A 218 27.49 8.67 -5.69
CA TYR A 218 28.38 9.82 -5.55
C TYR A 218 29.84 9.50 -5.86
N ASP A 219 30.24 8.23 -5.85
CA ASP A 219 31.58 7.77 -6.21
C ASP A 219 31.68 7.31 -7.67
N MET A 220 30.58 7.26 -8.43
CA MET A 220 30.60 6.87 -9.85
C MET A 220 31.24 7.96 -10.73
N PRO A 221 32.25 7.62 -11.56
CA PRO A 221 32.91 8.59 -12.41
C PRO A 221 31.99 9.37 -13.34
N GLU A 222 30.97 8.70 -13.88
CA GLU A 222 29.99 9.30 -14.78
C GLU A 222 29.13 10.34 -14.05
N PHE A 223 28.70 10.03 -12.81
CA PHE A 223 27.94 10.96 -11.99
C PHE A 223 28.80 12.16 -11.56
N VAL A 224 30.05 11.95 -11.15
CA VAL A 224 30.97 13.02 -10.81
C VAL A 224 31.23 13.92 -12.01
N ALA A 225 31.42 13.34 -13.21
CA ALA A 225 31.66 14.09 -14.44
C ALA A 225 30.44 14.91 -14.90
N SER A 226 29.21 14.49 -14.57
CA SER A 226 28.00 15.21 -14.94
C SER A 226 27.85 16.57 -14.26
N GLY A 227 28.52 16.78 -13.11
CA GLY A 227 28.39 18.01 -12.31
C GLY A 227 26.98 18.23 -11.72
N LEU A 228 26.14 17.19 -11.69
CA LEU A 228 24.81 17.24 -11.11
C LEU A 228 24.88 17.34 -9.58
N ASN A 229 23.95 18.09 -9.01
CA ASN A 229 23.77 18.21 -7.57
C ASN A 229 22.46 17.58 -7.16
N VAL A 230 22.51 16.59 -6.25
CA VAL A 230 21.33 15.94 -5.71
C VAL A 230 20.86 16.64 -4.45
N GLN A 231 19.58 16.96 -4.37
CA GLN A 231 18.87 17.36 -3.15
C GLN A 231 17.97 16.23 -2.68
N LEU A 232 18.03 15.90 -1.39
CA LEU A 232 17.28 14.80 -0.83
C LEU A 232 16.06 15.26 -0.03
N HIS A 233 14.93 14.63 -0.29
CA HIS A 233 13.74 14.71 0.51
C HIS A 233 13.45 13.33 1.13
N VAL A 234 13.82 13.15 2.40
CA VAL A 234 13.60 11.91 3.14
C VAL A 234 12.37 12.11 4.02
N MET A 235 11.21 11.74 3.48
CA MET A 235 9.92 11.97 4.11
C MET A 235 9.36 10.69 4.72
N GLY A 236 8.71 10.81 5.87
CA GLY A 236 8.00 9.70 6.48
C GLY A 236 7.80 9.84 7.97
N GLN A 237 6.88 9.02 8.47
CA GLN A 237 6.63 8.93 9.90
C GLN A 237 7.64 7.98 10.53
N SER A 238 8.27 8.42 11.63
CA SER A 238 9.09 7.56 12.49
C SER A 238 8.22 6.83 13.52
N PHE A 239 8.65 5.63 13.88
CA PHE A 239 8.05 4.79 14.93
C PHE A 239 9.05 4.54 16.06
N ARG A 240 8.73 3.63 17.00
CA ARG A 240 9.59 3.37 18.16
C ARG A 240 10.97 2.83 17.80
N GLU A 241 11.03 1.99 16.77
CA GLU A 241 12.27 1.40 16.26
C GLU A 241 12.59 2.02 14.91
N VAL A 242 13.43 3.06 14.93
CA VAL A 242 13.91 3.72 13.73
C VAL A 242 15.25 3.08 13.35
N PRO A 243 15.45 2.62 12.10
CA PRO A 243 16.74 2.11 11.65
C PRO A 243 17.89 3.11 11.84
N ASP A 244 19.04 2.64 12.31
CA ASP A 244 20.21 3.49 12.64
C ASP A 244 20.75 4.27 11.44
N CYS A 245 20.54 3.78 10.23
CA CYS A 245 20.97 4.43 8.99
C CYS A 245 20.42 5.86 8.83
N PHE A 246 19.23 6.16 9.39
CA PHE A 246 18.68 7.52 9.34
C PHE A 246 19.54 8.51 10.14
N GLN A 247 20.00 8.11 11.33
CA GLN A 247 20.88 8.96 12.13
C GLN A 247 22.22 9.18 11.42
N GLN A 248 22.78 8.11 10.83
CA GLN A 248 24.04 8.20 10.07
C GLN A 248 23.88 9.11 8.85
N ALA A 249 22.82 8.94 8.07
CA ALA A 249 22.55 9.72 6.86
C ALA A 249 22.34 11.22 7.17
N GLN A 250 21.66 11.54 8.25
CA GLN A 250 21.42 12.94 8.65
C GLN A 250 22.72 13.69 8.98
N HIS A 251 23.74 12.99 9.49
CA HIS A 251 25.05 13.57 9.81
C HIS A 251 26.03 13.52 8.62
N ASN A 252 25.68 12.83 7.55
CA ASN A 252 26.55 12.72 6.38
C ASN A 252 26.46 13.98 5.52
N ARG A 253 27.55 14.75 5.47
CA ARG A 253 27.62 16.00 4.70
C ARG A 253 27.55 15.83 3.18
N ARG A 254 27.74 14.62 2.67
CA ARG A 254 27.55 14.31 1.23
C ARG A 254 26.09 14.38 0.83
N HIS A 255 25.18 14.12 1.77
CA HIS A 255 23.74 14.19 1.56
C HIS A 255 23.28 15.65 1.70
N ASN A 256 22.92 16.28 0.59
CA ASN A 256 22.31 17.59 0.60
C ASN A 256 20.81 17.45 0.95
N VAL A 257 20.53 17.24 2.24
CA VAL A 257 19.18 16.98 2.73
C VAL A 257 18.40 18.29 2.86
N LYS A 258 17.32 18.42 2.09
CA LYS A 258 16.41 19.58 2.11
C LYS A 258 15.18 19.34 3.00
N THR A 259 14.67 18.12 3.04
CA THR A 259 13.50 17.76 3.86
C THR A 259 13.75 16.47 4.62
N TRP A 260 13.37 16.45 5.91
CA TRP A 260 13.61 15.30 6.79
C TRP A 260 12.39 15.03 7.68
N GLY A 261 11.91 13.77 7.69
CA GLY A 261 10.86 13.31 8.58
C GLY A 261 9.44 13.58 8.09
N TYR A 262 8.51 13.59 9.03
CA TYR A 262 7.09 13.74 8.73
C TYR A 262 6.77 15.12 8.14
N GLN A 263 5.97 15.12 7.08
CA GLN A 263 5.46 16.33 6.44
C GLN A 263 3.95 16.43 6.58
N SER A 264 3.43 17.65 6.62
CA SER A 264 1.99 17.88 6.48
C SER A 264 1.53 17.38 5.09
N ARG A 265 0.25 17.05 4.92
CA ARG A 265 -0.24 16.55 3.63
C ARG A 265 -0.04 17.57 2.50
N GLY A 266 -0.22 18.85 2.78
CA GLY A 266 0.00 19.92 1.80
C GLY A 266 1.49 20.04 1.40
N ASP A 267 2.39 20.01 2.39
CA ASP A 267 3.84 20.04 2.12
C ASP A 267 4.30 18.78 1.41
N TYR A 268 3.79 17.61 1.78
CA TYR A 268 4.08 16.35 1.10
C TYR A 268 3.78 16.44 -0.41
N TYR A 269 2.57 16.87 -0.78
CA TYR A 269 2.21 17.00 -2.18
C TYR A 269 3.00 18.09 -2.91
N ARG A 270 3.25 19.22 -2.24
CA ARG A 270 4.08 20.29 -2.80
C ARG A 270 5.50 19.82 -3.07
N ILE A 271 6.11 19.04 -2.18
CA ILE A 271 7.45 18.49 -2.37
C ILE A 271 7.43 17.50 -3.53
N LEU A 272 6.47 16.57 -3.60
CA LEU A 272 6.37 15.62 -4.72
C LEU A 272 6.22 16.35 -6.05
N ALA A 273 5.32 17.31 -6.16
CA ALA A 273 5.07 18.06 -7.40
C ALA A 273 6.30 18.86 -7.89
N ASN A 274 7.23 19.17 -6.98
CA ASN A 274 8.46 19.87 -7.28
C ASN A 274 9.71 18.95 -7.27
N SER A 275 9.54 17.64 -7.24
CA SER A 275 10.64 16.68 -7.26
C SER A 275 10.75 15.98 -8.62
N ASP A 276 11.97 15.54 -8.97
CA ASP A 276 12.23 14.89 -10.26
C ASP A 276 12.03 13.39 -10.18
N PHE A 277 12.49 12.79 -9.09
CA PHE A 277 12.42 11.35 -8.90
C PHE A 277 11.83 10.97 -7.56
N VAL A 278 11.04 9.90 -7.55
CA VAL A 278 10.63 9.20 -6.34
C VAL A 278 11.25 7.81 -6.31
N ILE A 279 11.91 7.49 -5.20
CA ILE A 279 12.68 6.26 -5.04
C ILE A 279 11.98 5.36 -4.02
N SER A 280 11.83 4.09 -4.35
CA SER A 280 11.47 3.05 -3.39
C SER A 280 12.55 2.00 -3.28
N THR A 281 12.73 1.50 -2.04
CA THR A 281 13.58 0.36 -1.71
C THR A 281 12.80 -0.72 -0.97
N ALA A 282 11.48 -0.64 -0.94
CA ALA A 282 10.63 -1.47 -0.10
C ALA A 282 10.75 -2.97 -0.43
N LEU A 283 10.92 -3.79 0.63
CA LEU A 283 10.76 -5.24 0.59
C LEU A 283 9.29 -5.63 0.47
N HIS A 284 8.42 -4.79 1.01
CA HIS A 284 7.03 -5.11 1.16
C HIS A 284 6.17 -3.86 0.89
N ASP A 285 5.34 -3.96 -0.14
CA ASP A 285 4.33 -2.97 -0.50
C ASP A 285 3.26 -3.63 -1.38
N PHE A 286 2.02 -3.61 -0.94
CA PHE A 286 0.94 -4.26 -1.68
C PHE A 286 0.35 -3.40 -2.80
N GLN A 287 0.57 -2.10 -2.80
CA GLN A 287 0.15 -1.21 -3.88
C GLN A 287 1.15 -0.08 -4.14
N GLY A 288 1.76 0.47 -3.08
CA GLY A 288 2.68 1.59 -3.21
C GLY A 288 1.97 2.92 -3.44
N LEU A 289 0.99 3.26 -2.61
CA LEU A 289 0.20 4.50 -2.75
C LEU A 289 1.07 5.75 -2.91
N GLY A 290 2.13 5.89 -2.11
CA GLY A 290 3.03 7.03 -2.20
C GLY A 290 3.77 7.13 -3.53
N MET A 291 4.10 5.97 -4.16
CA MET A 291 4.69 5.95 -5.50
C MET A 291 3.69 6.39 -6.56
N ILE A 292 2.44 5.90 -6.48
CA ILE A 292 1.37 6.28 -7.41
C ILE A 292 1.03 7.76 -7.27
N GLU A 293 0.93 8.30 -6.03
CA GLU A 293 0.74 9.73 -5.77
C GLU A 293 1.88 10.57 -6.36
N ALA A 294 3.13 10.12 -6.20
CA ALA A 294 4.29 10.82 -6.74
C ALA A 294 4.32 10.83 -8.29
N ILE A 295 3.99 9.70 -8.91
CA ILE A 295 3.86 9.60 -10.39
C ILE A 295 2.75 10.53 -10.89
N HIS A 296 1.59 10.54 -10.21
CA HIS A 296 0.48 11.45 -10.56
C HIS A 296 0.90 12.93 -10.50
N LEU A 297 1.79 13.27 -9.57
CA LEU A 297 2.33 14.63 -9.40
C LEU A 297 3.55 14.93 -10.28
N GLY A 298 3.97 14.01 -11.14
CA GLY A 298 5.00 14.23 -12.15
C GLY A 298 6.39 13.67 -11.83
N CYS A 299 6.58 13.00 -10.66
CA CYS A 299 7.86 12.36 -10.36
C CYS A 299 8.11 11.15 -11.25
N THR A 300 9.35 10.98 -11.71
CA THR A 300 9.81 9.73 -12.32
C THR A 300 10.09 8.69 -11.23
N PRO A 301 9.40 7.52 -11.23
CA PRO A 301 9.62 6.51 -10.22
C PRO A 301 10.88 5.67 -10.50
N VAL A 302 11.61 5.31 -9.44
CA VAL A 302 12.63 4.25 -9.49
C VAL A 302 12.36 3.29 -8.35
N ALA A 303 12.08 2.03 -8.66
CA ALA A 303 11.63 1.04 -7.68
C ALA A 303 12.25 -0.34 -7.92
N PRO A 304 12.25 -1.24 -6.91
CA PRO A 304 12.72 -2.60 -7.10
C PRO A 304 11.75 -3.39 -8.00
N ASN A 305 12.30 -4.28 -8.82
CA ASN A 305 11.50 -5.19 -9.66
C ASN A 305 10.88 -6.31 -8.80
N ARG A 306 10.01 -5.92 -7.88
CA ARG A 306 9.28 -6.83 -6.98
C ARG A 306 7.99 -6.20 -6.48
N VAL A 307 7.20 -6.97 -5.74
CA VAL A 307 5.92 -6.61 -5.12
C VAL A 307 4.94 -6.03 -6.15
N ALA A 308 4.19 -4.97 -5.86
CA ALA A 308 3.22 -4.41 -6.78
C ALA A 308 3.81 -3.42 -7.82
N TYR A 309 5.07 -3.04 -7.70
CA TYR A 309 5.66 -2.00 -8.57
C TYR A 309 5.65 -2.35 -10.06
N PRO A 310 5.94 -3.61 -10.50
CA PRO A 310 5.87 -3.99 -11.91
C PRO A 310 4.48 -3.87 -12.55
N GLU A 311 3.42 -3.71 -11.75
CA GLU A 311 2.06 -3.56 -12.29
C GLU A 311 1.81 -2.18 -12.93
N TYR A 312 2.59 -1.16 -12.53
CA TYR A 312 2.39 0.21 -13.00
C TYR A 312 3.68 0.99 -13.30
N ILE A 313 4.85 0.43 -12.98
CA ILE A 313 6.15 1.03 -13.31
C ILE A 313 6.78 0.22 -14.45
N PRO A 314 7.15 0.86 -15.59
CA PRO A 314 7.81 0.20 -16.70
C PRO A 314 9.16 -0.39 -16.30
N GLN A 315 9.54 -1.50 -16.96
CA GLN A 315 10.74 -2.27 -16.65
C GLN A 315 12.03 -1.44 -16.69
N GLN A 316 12.11 -0.42 -17.57
CA GLN A 316 13.28 0.47 -17.66
C GLN A 316 13.51 1.34 -16.42
N LEU A 317 12.48 1.55 -15.58
CA LEU A 317 12.54 2.31 -14.33
C LEU A 317 12.64 1.40 -13.09
N LEU A 318 12.58 0.08 -13.29
CA LEU A 318 12.79 -0.89 -12.23
C LEU A 318 14.26 -1.29 -12.13
N TYR A 319 14.79 -1.45 -10.93
CA TYR A 319 16.12 -1.99 -10.71
C TYR A 319 16.07 -3.47 -10.30
N ASP A 320 17.13 -4.21 -10.65
CA ASP A 320 17.23 -5.64 -10.40
C ASP A 320 17.42 -5.96 -8.91
N VAL A 321 16.68 -6.94 -8.42
CA VAL A 321 16.71 -7.44 -7.05
C VAL A 321 17.03 -8.94 -6.97
N SER A 322 17.46 -9.54 -8.07
CA SER A 322 17.80 -10.97 -8.15
C SER A 322 18.96 -11.35 -7.22
N GLN A 323 19.83 -10.40 -6.89
CA GLN A 323 20.97 -10.57 -5.99
C GLN A 323 20.85 -9.61 -4.80
N PRO A 324 20.30 -10.03 -3.66
CA PRO A 324 20.07 -9.16 -2.51
C PRO A 324 21.32 -8.41 -2.01
N GLN A 325 22.51 -9.03 -2.11
CA GLN A 325 23.77 -8.42 -1.69
C GLN A 325 24.25 -7.29 -2.62
N GLN A 326 23.69 -7.19 -3.80
CA GLN A 326 24.03 -6.17 -4.81
C GLN A 326 22.91 -5.16 -5.06
N GLU A 327 21.84 -5.19 -4.27
CA GLU A 327 20.63 -4.40 -4.49
C GLU A 327 20.92 -2.90 -4.49
N SER A 328 21.71 -2.40 -3.54
CA SER A 328 22.13 -0.99 -3.51
C SER A 328 23.01 -0.60 -4.70
N THR A 329 23.84 -1.53 -5.19
CA THR A 329 24.62 -1.32 -6.42
C THR A 329 23.73 -1.27 -7.66
N ALA A 330 22.72 -2.15 -7.72
CA ALA A 330 21.74 -2.14 -8.81
C ALA A 330 20.95 -0.82 -8.85
N LEU A 331 20.52 -0.32 -7.68
CA LEU A 331 19.86 0.98 -7.56
C LEU A 331 20.81 2.13 -7.95
N ALA A 332 22.06 2.13 -7.47
CA ALA A 332 23.04 3.16 -7.83
C ALA A 332 23.31 3.21 -9.35
N ASN A 333 23.50 2.05 -9.98
CA ASN A 333 23.67 1.94 -11.42
C ASN A 333 22.42 2.46 -12.18
N LYS A 334 21.22 2.11 -11.72
CA LYS A 334 19.97 2.59 -12.30
C LYS A 334 19.87 4.12 -12.21
N LEU A 335 20.15 4.70 -11.05
CA LEU A 335 20.15 6.15 -10.84
C LEU A 335 21.20 6.83 -11.71
N CYS A 336 22.44 6.32 -11.73
CA CYS A 336 23.51 6.88 -12.56
C CYS A 336 23.11 6.88 -14.05
N HIS A 337 22.57 5.78 -14.55
CA HIS A 337 22.10 5.69 -15.93
C HIS A 337 20.99 6.71 -16.23
N LEU A 338 20.00 6.84 -15.33
CA LEU A 338 18.88 7.76 -15.52
C LEU A 338 19.31 9.23 -15.41
N LEU A 339 20.26 9.56 -14.54
CA LEU A 339 20.71 10.92 -14.29
C LEU A 339 21.75 11.42 -15.31
N CYS A 340 22.58 10.52 -15.87
CA CYS A 340 23.72 10.89 -16.70
C CYS A 340 23.49 10.65 -18.20
N SER A 341 22.32 10.14 -18.65
CA SER A 341 22.04 9.94 -20.07
C SER A 341 21.25 11.10 -20.68
N ASP A 342 21.79 11.70 -21.76
CA ASP A 342 21.17 12.83 -22.46
C ASP A 342 19.77 12.52 -23.03
N GLU A 343 19.52 11.27 -23.40
CA GLU A 343 18.22 10.82 -23.96
C GLU A 343 17.07 10.93 -22.97
N ILE A 344 17.36 10.77 -21.67
CA ILE A 344 16.31 10.75 -20.62
C ILE A 344 15.95 12.17 -20.21
N TRP A 345 16.91 13.10 -20.18
CA TRP A 345 16.64 14.51 -19.92
C TRP A 345 15.72 15.16 -20.96
N SER A 346 15.86 14.80 -22.24
CA SER A 346 14.98 15.28 -23.31
C SER A 346 13.57 14.68 -23.23
N GLN A 347 13.39 13.50 -22.60
CA GLN A 347 12.10 12.85 -22.39
C GLN A 347 11.43 13.27 -21.05
N GLN A 348 12.19 13.67 -20.05
CA GLN A 348 11.67 14.18 -18.76
C GLN A 348 10.99 15.55 -18.88
N THR A 349 11.44 16.39 -19.81
CA THR A 349 10.77 17.66 -20.12
C THR A 349 9.41 17.46 -20.82
N ALA A 350 9.17 16.26 -21.35
CA ALA A 350 7.85 15.82 -21.79
C ALA A 350 7.28 14.88 -20.71
N SER A 351 6.63 15.46 -19.69
CA SER A 351 5.86 14.78 -18.62
C SER A 351 5.95 13.25 -18.67
N SER A 352 6.55 12.62 -17.67
CA SER A 352 6.69 11.16 -17.61
C SER A 352 5.41 10.51 -18.14
N GLY A 353 5.45 9.87 -19.32
CA GLY A 353 4.26 9.32 -19.96
C GLY A 353 3.65 8.12 -19.23
N LEU A 354 3.81 8.10 -17.90
CA LEU A 354 3.25 7.11 -17.01
C LEU A 354 1.84 7.54 -16.64
N ASP A 355 0.88 6.85 -17.22
CA ASP A 355 -0.53 7.07 -16.93
C ASP A 355 -0.97 6.25 -15.71
N VAL A 356 -1.18 6.95 -14.61
CA VAL A 356 -1.78 6.40 -13.37
C VAL A 356 -3.21 6.93 -13.15
N SER A 357 -3.84 7.51 -14.16
CA SER A 357 -5.22 8.02 -14.09
C SER A 357 -6.22 6.94 -13.69
N GLY A 358 -5.97 5.69 -14.04
CA GLY A 358 -6.77 4.53 -13.61
C GLY A 358 -6.82 4.31 -12.10
N TYR A 359 -5.94 4.95 -11.32
CA TYR A 359 -5.93 4.91 -9.86
C TYR A 359 -6.68 6.09 -9.21
N LEU A 360 -7.18 7.03 -9.98
CA LEU A 360 -7.89 8.19 -9.46
C LEU A 360 -9.26 7.81 -8.88
N GLU A 361 -9.66 8.58 -7.86
CA GLU A 361 -10.92 8.38 -7.15
C GLU A 361 -12.13 8.34 -8.10
N ASN A 362 -12.21 9.27 -9.05
CA ASN A 362 -13.31 9.37 -10.02
C ASN A 362 -13.44 8.12 -10.92
N GLN A 363 -12.36 7.40 -11.19
CA GLN A 363 -12.37 6.16 -11.97
C GLN A 363 -12.72 4.95 -11.11
N LEU A 364 -12.18 4.87 -9.89
CA LEU A 364 -12.28 3.69 -9.06
C LEU A 364 -13.57 3.61 -8.26
N ILE A 365 -14.18 4.73 -7.87
CA ILE A 365 -15.45 4.73 -7.12
C ILE A 365 -16.55 4.02 -7.89
N ALA A 366 -16.65 4.24 -9.20
CA ALA A 366 -17.63 3.53 -10.03
C ALA A 366 -17.41 2.01 -10.05
N ARG A 367 -16.13 1.55 -10.02
CA ARG A 367 -15.80 0.12 -9.92
C ARG A 367 -16.20 -0.47 -8.57
N TYR A 368 -15.91 0.23 -7.46
CA TYR A 368 -16.36 -0.18 -6.13
C TYR A 368 -17.88 -0.26 -6.04
N GLN A 369 -18.59 0.75 -6.57
CA GLN A 369 -20.05 0.75 -6.60
C GLN A 369 -20.61 -0.42 -7.39
N ALA A 370 -20.02 -0.77 -8.54
CA ALA A 370 -20.42 -1.93 -9.34
C ALA A 370 -20.22 -3.23 -8.55
N GLU A 371 -19.09 -3.40 -7.86
CA GLU A 371 -18.81 -4.59 -7.03
C GLU A 371 -19.78 -4.72 -5.84
N ILE A 372 -20.15 -3.61 -5.21
CA ILE A 372 -21.10 -3.60 -4.10
C ILE A 372 -22.54 -3.87 -4.61
N ASN A 373 -22.90 -3.32 -5.77
CA ASN A 373 -24.23 -3.50 -6.35
C ASN A 373 -24.46 -4.92 -6.90
N ALA A 374 -23.41 -5.67 -7.19
CA ALA A 374 -23.47 -7.05 -7.66
C ALA A 374 -23.75 -8.08 -6.54
N LEU A 375 -23.76 -7.65 -5.28
CA LEU A 375 -24.10 -8.46 -4.10
C LEU A 375 -25.58 -8.51 -3.87
#